data_2bd827a66f47bc12d42415ac5938e52d
#
_entry.id   2bd827a66f47bc12d42415ac5938e52d
#
_cell.length_a   1.000
_cell.length_b   1.000
_cell.length_c   1.000
_cell.angle_alpha   90.00
_cell.angle_beta   90.00
_cell.angle_gamma   90.00
#
_symmetry.space_group_name_H-M   'P 1'
#
loop_
_entity.id
_entity.type
_entity.pdbx_description
1 polymer ?
#
loop_
_entity_poly.entity_id
_entity_poly.type
_entity_poly.pdbx_seq_one_letter_code
_entity_poly.pdbx_strand_id
1 'polypeptide(L)'
;MTELLKPTPWDTAVFGMPTWELLEYSTAALQQAARTAGHHTVKIDPLADKRPLHEHGFYYCDTLIEPYCDPVRLRHVQHEEATFGKDFAEGQAMDICHGAFAHGRFHRDFNLPREDADRRYDNWLRQLLEARQVYGLFWQGVLAGVIGYDGNKLVLHAVARQYRGRGLSKYWWSAVCAELLASGHDEVMSSISAGNSAALNLYAALGFSFRNPQDIYHRLVL
;
A
#
# COMPACT_ATOMS: atom_id res chain seq x y z
N MET A 1 -7.21 -20.84 -24.70
CA MET A 1 -5.93 -20.38 -24.08
C MET A 1 -6.31 -19.78 -22.74
N THR A 2 -5.70 -20.24 -21.65
CA THR A 2 -5.95 -19.69 -20.31
C THR A 2 -5.41 -18.26 -20.30
N GLU A 3 -6.22 -17.31 -19.83
CA GLU A 3 -5.79 -15.93 -19.68
C GLU A 3 -4.80 -15.86 -18.50
N LEU A 4 -3.55 -15.51 -18.76
CA LEU A 4 -2.47 -15.45 -17.75
C LEU A 4 -2.15 -14.02 -17.31
N LEU A 5 -2.74 -13.02 -17.99
CA LEU A 5 -2.61 -11.61 -17.71
C LEU A 5 -3.97 -11.04 -17.35
N LYS A 6 -4.03 -10.34 -16.21
CA LYS A 6 -5.20 -9.60 -15.73
C LYS A 6 -4.99 -8.11 -16.00
N PRO A 7 -5.89 -7.43 -16.73
CA PRO A 7 -5.80 -5.98 -16.89
C PRO A 7 -6.02 -5.27 -15.55
N THR A 8 -5.31 -4.15 -15.36
CA THR A 8 -5.47 -3.25 -14.19
C THR A 8 -5.93 -1.87 -14.64
N PRO A 9 -7.23 -1.69 -14.99
CA PRO A 9 -7.74 -0.48 -15.63
C PRO A 9 -7.51 0.80 -14.84
N TRP A 10 -7.47 0.72 -13.51
CA TRP A 10 -7.15 1.86 -12.64
C TRP A 10 -5.69 2.34 -12.82
N ASP A 11 -4.74 1.44 -13.06
CA ASP A 11 -3.35 1.77 -13.35
C ASP A 11 -3.21 2.24 -14.81
N THR A 12 -3.93 1.61 -15.74
CA THR A 12 -4.00 2.04 -17.16
C THR A 12 -4.45 3.49 -17.28
N ALA A 13 -5.48 3.89 -16.54
CA ALA A 13 -6.01 5.26 -16.56
C ALA A 13 -5.00 6.29 -16.05
N VAL A 14 -4.12 5.89 -15.12
CA VAL A 14 -3.10 6.78 -14.55
C VAL A 14 -1.87 6.89 -15.46
N PHE A 15 -1.37 5.73 -15.94
CA PHE A 15 -0.10 5.68 -16.69
C PHE A 15 -0.26 5.90 -18.20
N GLY A 16 -1.51 5.98 -18.71
CA GLY A 16 -1.78 6.26 -20.11
C GLY A 16 -1.34 5.13 -21.06
N MET A 17 -1.10 3.92 -20.53
CA MET A 17 -0.71 2.75 -21.29
C MET A 17 -1.40 1.50 -20.72
N PRO A 18 -1.57 0.41 -21.49
CA PRO A 18 -2.10 -0.84 -20.96
C PRO A 18 -1.26 -1.33 -19.76
N THR A 19 -1.92 -1.76 -18.70
CA THR A 19 -1.25 -2.31 -17.51
C THR A 19 -1.83 -3.66 -17.15
N TRP A 20 -0.95 -4.57 -16.72
CA TRP A 20 -1.27 -5.97 -16.53
C TRP A 20 -0.67 -6.50 -15.22
N GLU A 21 -1.38 -7.40 -14.57
CA GLU A 21 -0.84 -8.22 -13.47
C GLU A 21 -0.80 -9.68 -13.96
N LEU A 22 0.35 -10.36 -13.83
CA LEU A 22 0.46 -11.78 -14.10
C LEU A 22 -0.29 -12.55 -13.00
N LEU A 23 -1.17 -13.45 -13.41
CA LEU A 23 -1.98 -14.27 -12.49
C LEU A 23 -1.17 -15.38 -11.82
N GLU A 24 -0.05 -15.77 -12.44
CA GLU A 24 0.87 -16.78 -11.91
C GLU A 24 2.31 -16.48 -12.32
N TYR A 25 3.25 -17.03 -11.58
CA TYR A 25 4.65 -17.03 -11.97
C TYR A 25 4.98 -18.32 -12.72
N SER A 26 4.89 -18.29 -14.05
CA SER A 26 5.21 -19.40 -14.93
C SER A 26 5.91 -18.92 -16.20
N THR A 27 6.66 -19.81 -16.85
CA THR A 27 7.30 -19.51 -18.15
C THR A 27 6.28 -19.05 -19.19
N ALA A 28 5.09 -19.65 -19.20
CA ALA A 28 4.01 -19.30 -20.13
C ALA A 28 3.51 -17.86 -19.89
N ALA A 29 3.30 -17.46 -18.62
CA ALA A 29 2.89 -16.11 -18.26
C ALA A 29 3.96 -15.07 -18.63
N LEU A 30 5.24 -15.36 -18.36
CA LEU A 30 6.35 -14.50 -18.72
C LEU A 30 6.49 -14.31 -20.24
N GLN A 31 6.32 -15.39 -21.01
CA GLN A 31 6.32 -15.33 -22.47
C GLN A 31 5.13 -14.54 -23.03
N GLN A 32 3.94 -14.70 -22.44
CA GLN A 32 2.77 -13.92 -22.84
C GLN A 32 2.99 -12.43 -22.54
N ALA A 33 3.48 -12.08 -21.35
CA ALA A 33 3.83 -10.71 -21.00
C ALA A 33 4.88 -10.12 -21.94
N ALA A 34 5.88 -10.91 -22.35
CA ALA A 34 6.92 -10.47 -23.28
C ALA A 34 6.41 -10.08 -24.68
N ARG A 35 5.22 -10.54 -25.06
CA ARG A 35 4.59 -10.31 -26.38
C ARG A 35 3.41 -9.35 -26.32
N THR A 36 3.04 -8.89 -25.12
CA THR A 36 1.90 -8.00 -24.90
C THR A 36 2.40 -6.62 -24.56
N ALA A 37 2.03 -5.60 -25.32
CA ALA A 37 2.42 -4.22 -25.07
C ALA A 37 1.84 -3.72 -23.73
N GLY A 38 2.59 -2.91 -23.01
CA GLY A 38 2.18 -2.29 -21.78
C GLY A 38 3.11 -2.55 -20.60
N HIS A 39 2.68 -2.13 -19.43
CA HIS A 39 3.40 -2.30 -18.18
C HIS A 39 2.89 -3.53 -17.43
N HIS A 40 3.79 -4.42 -17.06
CA HIS A 40 3.48 -5.70 -16.43
C HIS A 40 4.00 -5.74 -15.00
N THR A 41 3.19 -6.26 -14.08
CA THR A 41 3.55 -6.54 -12.68
C THR A 41 3.44 -8.03 -12.41
N VAL A 42 4.44 -8.62 -11.76
CA VAL A 42 4.37 -9.97 -11.20
C VAL A 42 4.78 -9.95 -9.74
N LYS A 43 4.08 -10.73 -8.93
CA LYS A 43 4.35 -10.96 -7.50
C LYS A 43 4.81 -12.40 -7.34
N ILE A 44 5.95 -12.60 -6.69
CA ILE A 44 6.53 -13.92 -6.52
C ILE A 44 6.95 -14.17 -5.07
N ASP A 45 7.05 -15.43 -4.70
CA ASP A 45 7.72 -15.83 -3.46
C ASP A 45 9.19 -15.37 -3.50
N PRO A 46 9.71 -14.72 -2.44
CA PRO A 46 11.12 -14.32 -2.36
C PRO A 46 12.11 -15.50 -2.50
N LEU A 47 11.69 -16.73 -2.24
CA LEU A 47 12.52 -17.93 -2.41
C LEU A 47 12.45 -18.54 -3.82
N ALA A 48 11.55 -18.05 -4.69
CA ALA A 48 11.46 -18.53 -6.07
C ALA A 48 12.73 -18.20 -6.87
N ASP A 49 13.04 -19.02 -7.88
CA ASP A 49 14.12 -18.75 -8.83
C ASP A 49 13.82 -17.48 -9.65
N LYS A 50 14.71 -16.50 -9.66
CA LYS A 50 14.53 -15.21 -10.35
C LYS A 50 15.14 -15.21 -11.77
N ARG A 51 15.90 -16.22 -12.16
CA ARG A 51 16.50 -16.28 -13.52
C ARG A 51 15.49 -16.12 -14.64
N PRO A 52 14.32 -16.80 -14.63
CA PRO A 52 13.32 -16.60 -15.67
C PRO A 52 12.81 -15.16 -15.78
N LEU A 53 12.72 -14.42 -14.66
CA LEU A 53 12.33 -13.00 -14.70
C LEU A 53 13.36 -12.16 -15.45
N HIS A 54 14.64 -12.32 -15.12
CA HIS A 54 15.72 -11.59 -15.79
C HIS A 54 15.84 -11.93 -17.26
N GLU A 55 15.70 -13.21 -17.61
CA GLU A 55 15.69 -13.69 -19.00
C GLU A 55 14.54 -13.08 -19.84
N HIS A 56 13.41 -12.78 -19.18
CA HIS A 56 12.26 -12.14 -19.80
C HIS A 56 12.22 -10.61 -19.57
N GLY A 57 13.30 -10.01 -19.10
CA GLY A 57 13.45 -8.55 -18.96
C GLY A 57 12.62 -7.92 -17.85
N PHE A 58 12.21 -8.69 -16.85
CA PHE A 58 11.62 -8.16 -15.64
C PHE A 58 12.71 -7.63 -14.69
N TYR A 59 12.43 -6.52 -14.01
CA TYR A 59 13.30 -5.89 -13.02
C TYR A 59 12.59 -5.74 -11.67
N TYR A 60 13.37 -5.87 -10.60
CA TYR A 60 12.89 -5.76 -9.23
C TYR A 60 12.47 -4.34 -8.89
N CYS A 61 11.30 -4.16 -8.27
CA CYS A 61 10.81 -2.87 -7.80
C CYS A 61 10.63 -2.78 -6.30
N ASP A 62 10.12 -3.83 -5.64
CA ASP A 62 9.81 -3.79 -4.22
C ASP A 62 9.71 -5.20 -3.62
N THR A 63 9.74 -5.30 -2.31
CA THR A 63 9.26 -6.45 -1.55
C THR A 63 8.11 -5.99 -0.67
N LEU A 64 6.92 -6.56 -0.85
CA LEU A 64 5.79 -6.34 0.04
C LEU A 64 5.80 -7.36 1.16
N ILE A 65 5.36 -6.95 2.35
CA ILE A 65 5.15 -7.82 3.49
C ILE A 65 3.81 -7.47 4.15
N GLU A 66 3.13 -8.47 4.70
CA GLU A 66 1.82 -8.32 5.34
C GLU A 66 1.97 -8.30 6.87
N PRO A 67 1.90 -7.13 7.53
CA PRO A 67 1.69 -7.05 8.96
C PRO A 67 0.26 -7.47 9.29
N TYR A 68 0.09 -8.27 10.38
CA TYR A 68 -1.21 -8.70 10.89
C TYR A 68 -1.20 -8.78 12.41
N CYS A 69 -2.36 -8.53 13.03
CA CYS A 69 -2.51 -8.53 14.47
C CYS A 69 -3.94 -8.90 14.86
N ASP A 70 -4.08 -9.75 15.86
CA ASP A 70 -5.35 -10.09 16.50
C ASP A 70 -5.59 -9.22 17.75
N PRO A 71 -6.82 -9.27 18.36
CA PRO A 71 -7.14 -8.44 19.53
C PRO A 71 -6.26 -8.72 20.75
N VAL A 72 -5.73 -9.95 20.89
CA VAL A 72 -4.94 -10.35 22.06
C VAL A 72 -3.54 -9.72 22.02
N ARG A 73 -2.98 -9.59 20.83
CA ARG A 73 -1.62 -9.06 20.63
C ARG A 73 -1.56 -7.55 20.46
N LEU A 74 -2.67 -6.92 20.06
CA LEU A 74 -2.68 -5.49 19.80
C LEU A 74 -2.32 -4.70 21.05
N ARG A 75 -1.24 -3.94 20.98
CA ARG A 75 -0.82 -2.99 22.02
C ARG A 75 -1.52 -1.66 21.77
N HIS A 76 -2.64 -1.45 22.46
CA HIS A 76 -3.39 -0.20 22.36
C HIS A 76 -2.68 0.88 23.19
N VAL A 77 -2.19 1.91 22.52
CA VAL A 77 -1.48 3.04 23.13
C VAL A 77 -2.33 4.30 22.96
N GLN A 78 -2.62 5.00 24.06
CA GLN A 78 -3.50 6.17 24.07
C GLN A 78 -2.74 7.46 24.37
N HIS A 79 -3.25 8.55 23.85
CA HIS A 79 -2.84 9.92 24.18
C HIS A 79 -4.05 10.83 24.01
N GLU A 80 -4.31 11.69 25.00
CA GLU A 80 -5.52 12.54 25.04
C GLU A 80 -5.64 13.49 23.83
N GLU A 81 -4.51 13.97 23.30
CA GLU A 81 -4.47 14.88 22.16
C GLU A 81 -4.49 14.17 20.80
N ALA A 82 -4.35 12.83 20.78
CA ALA A 82 -4.36 12.03 19.56
C ALA A 82 -5.74 11.38 19.39
N THR A 83 -6.53 11.91 18.47
CA THR A 83 -7.87 11.41 18.17
C THR A 83 -7.98 10.99 16.70
N PHE A 84 -9.06 10.30 16.34
CA PHE A 84 -9.38 9.96 14.95
C PHE A 84 -10.89 10.07 14.74
N GLY A 85 -11.31 10.23 13.50
CA GLY A 85 -12.73 10.35 13.15
C GLY A 85 -12.96 10.46 11.66
N LYS A 86 -14.22 10.59 11.25
CA LYS A 86 -14.61 10.68 9.83
C LYS A 86 -15.01 12.10 9.40
N ASP A 87 -15.01 13.05 10.31
CA ASP A 87 -15.36 14.44 10.03
C ASP A 87 -14.07 15.27 9.85
N PHE A 88 -13.69 15.50 8.59
CA PHE A 88 -12.52 16.28 8.18
C PHE A 88 -12.69 16.83 6.77
N ALA A 89 -11.93 17.86 6.44
CA ALA A 89 -11.92 18.44 5.09
C ALA A 89 -11.14 17.53 4.12
N GLU A 90 -11.83 16.96 3.11
CA GLU A 90 -11.23 16.06 2.12
C GLU A 90 -10.05 16.70 1.38
N GLY A 91 -10.10 18.01 1.08
CA GLY A 91 -9.00 18.73 0.45
C GLY A 91 -7.71 18.67 1.28
N GLN A 92 -7.80 18.82 2.60
CA GLN A 92 -6.64 18.68 3.50
C GLN A 92 -6.09 17.25 3.51
N ALA A 93 -6.97 16.24 3.45
CA ALA A 93 -6.54 14.84 3.35
C ALA A 93 -5.78 14.59 2.05
N MET A 94 -6.25 15.14 0.93
CA MET A 94 -5.56 15.08 -0.37
C MET A 94 -4.18 15.74 -0.31
N ASP A 95 -4.07 16.92 0.28
CA ASP A 95 -2.80 17.65 0.44
C ASP A 95 -1.78 16.86 1.29
N ILE A 96 -2.24 16.17 2.33
CA ILE A 96 -1.40 15.32 3.18
C ILE A 96 -0.91 14.08 2.43
N CYS A 97 -1.75 13.52 1.55
CA CYS A 97 -1.48 12.29 0.83
C CYS A 97 -0.57 12.52 -0.39
N HIS A 98 -0.75 13.66 -1.09
CA HIS A 98 0.03 13.97 -2.29
C HIS A 98 1.53 13.97 -2.00
N GLY A 99 2.29 13.19 -2.79
CA GLY A 99 3.75 13.05 -2.62
C GLY A 99 4.20 12.39 -1.30
N ALA A 100 3.29 11.78 -0.54
CA ALA A 100 3.63 11.14 0.73
C ALA A 100 4.29 9.75 0.57
N PHE A 101 4.13 9.10 -0.57
CA PHE A 101 4.51 7.71 -0.82
C PHE A 101 5.79 7.63 -1.66
N ALA A 102 6.94 7.49 -0.99
CA ALA A 102 8.23 7.35 -1.69
C ALA A 102 8.73 5.89 -1.77
N HIS A 103 8.12 4.98 -0.99
CA HIS A 103 8.61 3.60 -0.85
C HIS A 103 7.87 2.60 -1.76
N GLY A 104 6.77 3.01 -2.38
CA GLY A 104 5.94 2.13 -3.20
C GLY A 104 6.62 1.70 -4.51
N ARG A 105 6.27 0.51 -4.99
CA ARG A 105 6.81 -0.09 -6.22
C ARG A 105 6.78 0.82 -7.43
N PHE A 106 5.73 1.63 -7.60
CA PHE A 106 5.60 2.55 -8.74
C PHE A 106 6.53 3.76 -8.64
N HIS A 107 6.84 4.25 -7.43
CA HIS A 107 7.84 5.30 -7.22
C HIS A 107 9.28 4.82 -7.40
N ARG A 108 9.50 3.50 -7.34
CA ARG A 108 10.80 2.85 -7.52
C ARG A 108 10.97 2.29 -8.93
N ASP A 109 9.94 2.38 -9.75
CA ASP A 109 9.99 2.00 -11.15
C ASP A 109 10.57 3.14 -11.99
N PHE A 110 11.76 2.91 -12.53
CA PHE A 110 12.48 3.90 -13.35
C PHE A 110 11.86 4.13 -14.74
N ASN A 111 10.89 3.33 -15.16
CA ASN A 111 10.15 3.48 -16.41
C ASN A 111 8.83 4.26 -16.24
N LEU A 112 8.45 4.61 -15.02
CA LEU A 112 7.22 5.35 -14.75
C LEU A 112 7.55 6.75 -14.22
N PRO A 113 6.89 7.81 -14.74
CA PRO A 113 7.01 9.15 -14.19
C PRO A 113 6.55 9.17 -12.71
N ARG A 114 7.34 9.83 -11.87
CA ARG A 114 7.03 9.93 -10.44
C ARG A 114 5.68 10.61 -10.18
N GLU A 115 5.34 11.62 -10.97
CA GLU A 115 4.07 12.34 -10.88
C GLU A 115 2.86 11.42 -11.14
N ASP A 116 3.02 10.44 -12.04
CA ASP A 116 1.98 9.46 -12.30
C ASP A 116 1.83 8.49 -11.12
N ALA A 117 2.95 8.10 -10.48
CA ALA A 117 2.90 7.31 -9.26
C ALA A 117 2.19 8.08 -8.12
N ASP A 118 2.46 9.37 -7.93
CA ASP A 118 1.76 10.22 -6.96
C ASP A 118 0.25 10.29 -7.29
N ARG A 119 -0.10 10.57 -8.56
CA ARG A 119 -1.49 10.64 -9.04
C ARG A 119 -2.26 9.33 -8.81
N ARG A 120 -1.59 8.17 -8.89
CA ARG A 120 -2.19 6.88 -8.58
C ARG A 120 -2.67 6.80 -7.14
N TYR A 121 -1.87 7.27 -6.19
CA TYR A 121 -2.24 7.30 -4.76
C TYR A 121 -3.33 8.34 -4.48
N ASP A 122 -3.29 9.49 -5.14
CA ASP A 122 -4.33 10.51 -5.04
C ASP A 122 -5.68 9.96 -5.52
N ASN A 123 -5.70 9.24 -6.65
CA ASN A 123 -6.92 8.60 -7.17
C ASN A 123 -7.44 7.53 -6.22
N TRP A 124 -6.54 6.75 -5.62
CA TRP A 124 -6.93 5.74 -4.64
C TRP A 124 -7.53 6.36 -3.37
N LEU A 125 -6.93 7.44 -2.86
CA LEU A 125 -7.52 8.17 -1.73
C LEU A 125 -8.92 8.71 -2.06
N ARG A 126 -9.13 9.29 -3.27
CA ARG A 126 -10.48 9.74 -3.67
C ARG A 126 -11.51 8.62 -3.63
N GLN A 127 -11.19 7.45 -4.18
CA GLN A 127 -12.08 6.28 -4.13
C GLN A 127 -12.41 5.87 -2.69
N LEU A 128 -11.43 5.88 -1.80
CA LEU A 128 -11.63 5.56 -0.39
C LEU A 128 -12.49 6.62 0.34
N LEU A 129 -12.32 7.90 0.00
CA LEU A 129 -13.15 9.00 0.52
C LEU A 129 -14.61 8.86 0.05
N GLU A 130 -14.84 8.63 -1.23
CA GLU A 130 -16.17 8.37 -1.82
C GLU A 130 -16.86 7.17 -1.15
N ALA A 131 -16.08 6.11 -0.84
CA ALA A 131 -16.56 4.93 -0.12
C ALA A 131 -16.71 5.14 1.40
N ARG A 132 -16.33 6.30 1.94
CA ARG A 132 -16.27 6.59 3.38
C ARG A 132 -15.36 5.63 4.17
N GLN A 133 -14.32 5.14 3.55
CA GLN A 133 -13.34 4.19 4.06
C GLN A 133 -12.03 4.89 4.49
N VAL A 134 -12.12 6.12 5.03
CA VAL A 134 -10.98 6.89 5.52
C VAL A 134 -11.27 7.42 6.91
N TYR A 135 -10.31 7.28 7.82
CA TYR A 135 -10.25 8.02 9.07
C TYR A 135 -9.26 9.19 8.96
N GLY A 136 -9.68 10.37 9.36
CA GLY A 136 -8.81 11.49 9.69
C GLY A 136 -8.13 11.25 11.03
N LEU A 137 -6.86 11.58 11.11
CA LEU A 137 -6.02 11.47 12.32
C LEU A 137 -5.75 12.88 12.83
N PHE A 138 -6.08 13.16 14.07
CA PHE A 138 -5.96 14.49 14.63
C PHE A 138 -4.93 14.54 15.75
N TRP A 139 -4.18 15.62 15.79
CA TRP A 139 -3.33 16.01 16.90
C TRP A 139 -3.78 17.38 17.40
N GLN A 140 -4.19 17.48 18.67
CA GLN A 140 -4.71 18.73 19.26
C GLN A 140 -5.85 19.35 18.41
N GLY A 141 -6.74 18.52 17.86
CA GLY A 141 -7.84 18.95 17.01
C GLY A 141 -7.47 19.32 15.57
N VAL A 142 -6.18 19.29 15.19
CA VAL A 142 -5.71 19.59 13.82
C VAL A 142 -5.51 18.29 13.06
N LEU A 143 -5.99 18.23 11.80
CA LEU A 143 -5.79 17.08 10.93
C LEU A 143 -4.29 16.87 10.68
N ALA A 144 -3.77 15.76 11.17
CA ALA A 144 -2.36 15.39 11.13
C ALA A 144 -2.04 14.23 10.19
N GLY A 145 -3.06 13.52 9.70
CA GLY A 145 -2.88 12.37 8.83
C GLY A 145 -4.18 11.73 8.42
N VAL A 146 -4.09 10.67 7.65
CA VAL A 146 -5.23 9.84 7.22
C VAL A 146 -4.86 8.36 7.24
N ILE A 147 -5.85 7.51 7.51
CA ILE A 147 -5.79 6.05 7.32
C ILE A 147 -6.98 5.61 6.50
N GLY A 148 -6.73 5.10 5.30
CA GLY A 148 -7.71 4.40 4.48
C GLY A 148 -7.74 2.92 4.83
N TYR A 149 -8.93 2.31 4.78
CA TYR A 149 -9.13 0.90 5.10
C TYR A 149 -10.12 0.25 4.12
N ASP A 150 -10.04 -1.08 4.03
CA ASP A 150 -11.01 -1.90 3.30
C ASP A 150 -11.25 -3.18 4.14
N GLY A 151 -12.45 -3.31 4.69
CA GLY A 151 -12.74 -4.32 5.69
C GLY A 151 -11.78 -4.23 6.89
N ASN A 152 -11.04 -5.29 7.15
CA ASN A 152 -10.03 -5.36 8.21
C ASN A 152 -8.62 -4.92 7.79
N LYS A 153 -8.46 -4.43 6.55
CA LYS A 153 -7.15 -4.09 5.99
C LYS A 153 -6.91 -2.58 5.95
N LEU A 154 -5.80 -2.13 6.56
CA LEU A 154 -5.28 -0.80 6.35
C LEU A 154 -4.58 -0.74 4.99
N VAL A 155 -5.08 0.07 4.07
CA VAL A 155 -4.65 0.03 2.66
C VAL A 155 -3.86 1.24 2.22
N LEU A 156 -4.14 2.43 2.78
CA LEU A 156 -3.47 3.67 2.46
C LEU A 156 -3.37 4.53 3.72
N HIS A 157 -2.18 5.02 4.02
CA HIS A 157 -2.01 5.85 5.22
C HIS A 157 -0.88 6.84 5.05
N ALA A 158 -1.13 8.08 5.44
CA ALA A 158 -0.17 9.17 5.37
C ALA A 158 -0.25 10.04 6.63
N VAL A 159 0.91 10.57 7.05
CA VAL A 159 1.03 11.55 8.11
C VAL A 159 1.61 12.82 7.52
N ALA A 160 1.02 13.97 7.84
CA ALA A 160 1.48 15.26 7.38
C ALA A 160 2.94 15.54 7.83
N ARG A 161 3.71 16.17 6.97
CA ARG A 161 5.17 16.31 7.09
C ARG A 161 5.61 16.83 8.47
N GLN A 162 4.90 17.83 9.01
CA GLN A 162 5.20 18.45 10.31
C GLN A 162 4.97 17.54 11.53
N TYR A 163 4.27 16.42 11.35
CA TYR A 163 3.99 15.45 12.42
C TYR A 163 4.82 14.16 12.30
N ARG A 164 5.59 13.99 11.21
CA ARG A 164 6.46 12.82 11.00
C ARG A 164 7.64 12.82 11.96
N GLY A 165 8.15 11.63 12.29
CA GLY A 165 9.32 11.46 13.16
C GLY A 165 9.09 11.78 14.64
N ARG A 166 7.86 12.14 15.07
CA ARG A 166 7.52 12.54 16.43
C ARG A 166 6.96 11.39 17.29
N GLY A 167 6.92 10.16 16.76
CA GLY A 167 6.39 9.00 17.47
C GLY A 167 4.87 9.01 17.67
N LEU A 168 4.13 9.86 16.96
CA LEU A 168 2.68 10.03 17.12
C LEU A 168 1.87 8.89 16.47
N SER A 169 2.36 8.30 15.40
CA SER A 169 1.64 7.29 14.62
C SER A 169 1.13 6.11 15.47
N LYS A 170 1.85 5.71 16.51
CA LYS A 170 1.45 4.60 17.39
C LYS A 170 0.09 4.82 18.04
N TYR A 171 -0.26 6.05 18.38
CA TYR A 171 -1.53 6.38 19.02
C TYR A 171 -2.69 6.19 18.05
N TRP A 172 -2.59 6.76 16.85
CA TRP A 172 -3.63 6.66 15.83
C TRP A 172 -3.78 5.25 15.27
N TRP A 173 -2.65 4.59 14.92
CA TRP A 173 -2.71 3.22 14.38
C TRP A 173 -3.32 2.24 15.35
N SER A 174 -2.91 2.27 16.64
CA SER A 174 -3.49 1.37 17.63
C SER A 174 -4.97 1.64 17.87
N ALA A 175 -5.40 2.91 17.85
CA ALA A 175 -6.81 3.28 18.02
C ALA A 175 -7.67 2.84 16.82
N VAL A 176 -7.23 3.09 15.57
CA VAL A 176 -7.93 2.65 14.36
C VAL A 176 -7.96 1.12 14.27
N CYS A 177 -6.86 0.42 14.60
CA CYS A 177 -6.86 -1.03 14.64
C CYS A 177 -7.82 -1.59 15.68
N ALA A 178 -7.88 -0.99 16.88
CA ALA A 178 -8.84 -1.39 17.92
C ALA A 178 -10.29 -1.19 17.46
N GLU A 179 -10.60 -0.11 16.77
CA GLU A 179 -11.92 0.17 16.19
C GLU A 179 -12.32 -0.89 15.16
N LEU A 180 -11.41 -1.25 14.24
CA LEU A 180 -11.66 -2.29 13.24
C LEU A 180 -11.88 -3.67 13.90
N LEU A 181 -11.10 -4.02 14.92
CA LEU A 181 -11.31 -5.25 15.68
C LEU A 181 -12.64 -5.23 16.43
N ALA A 182 -13.00 -4.11 17.04
CA ALA A 182 -14.29 -3.95 17.73
C ALA A 182 -15.50 -4.05 16.77
N SER A 183 -15.30 -3.80 15.47
CA SER A 183 -16.32 -3.98 14.42
C SER A 183 -16.59 -5.43 14.06
N GLY A 184 -15.94 -6.40 14.73
CA GLY A 184 -16.18 -7.84 14.58
C GLY A 184 -15.18 -8.56 13.69
N HIS A 185 -14.03 -7.98 13.42
CA HIS A 185 -12.95 -8.65 12.69
C HIS A 185 -12.04 -9.44 13.65
N ASP A 186 -11.66 -10.65 13.26
CA ASP A 186 -10.76 -11.51 14.05
C ASP A 186 -9.30 -11.04 14.03
N GLU A 187 -8.91 -10.33 12.99
CA GLU A 187 -7.58 -9.72 12.83
C GLU A 187 -7.64 -8.43 12.02
N VAL A 188 -6.65 -7.57 12.20
CA VAL A 188 -6.33 -6.45 11.30
C VAL A 188 -5.04 -6.72 10.57
N MET A 189 -4.98 -6.29 9.31
CA MET A 189 -3.82 -6.49 8.45
C MET A 189 -3.50 -5.24 7.63
N SER A 190 -2.35 -5.25 6.97
CA SER A 190 -1.96 -4.24 5.98
C SER A 190 -1.07 -4.89 4.91
N SER A 191 -0.59 -4.10 3.96
CA SER A 191 0.46 -4.50 3.02
C SER A 191 1.42 -3.31 2.89
N ILE A 192 2.67 -3.52 3.25
CA ILE A 192 3.67 -2.46 3.28
C ILE A 192 4.93 -2.88 2.52
N SER A 193 5.65 -1.89 2.00
CA SER A 193 7.00 -2.12 1.46
C SER A 193 7.95 -2.53 2.58
N ALA A 194 8.72 -3.59 2.38
CA ALA A 194 9.80 -3.98 3.30
C ALA A 194 10.90 -2.91 3.39
N GLY A 195 11.00 -2.03 2.40
CA GLY A 195 11.89 -0.87 2.43
C GLY A 195 11.40 0.28 3.34
N ASN A 196 10.14 0.22 3.82
CA ASN A 196 9.59 1.21 4.74
C ASN A 196 9.84 0.81 6.20
N SER A 197 11.08 0.98 6.66
CA SER A 197 11.48 0.63 8.03
C SER A 197 10.67 1.35 9.11
N ALA A 198 10.20 2.57 8.85
CA ALA A 198 9.36 3.32 9.79
C ALA A 198 8.01 2.62 10.01
N ALA A 199 7.35 2.15 8.95
CA ALA A 199 6.12 1.38 9.06
C ALA A 199 6.36 0.01 9.71
N LEU A 200 7.43 -0.71 9.32
CA LEU A 200 7.78 -1.99 9.95
C LEU A 200 7.94 -1.85 11.47
N ASN A 201 8.72 -0.86 11.92
CA ASN A 201 8.95 -0.61 13.34
C ASN A 201 7.67 -0.20 14.07
N LEU A 202 6.80 0.59 13.43
CA LEU A 202 5.50 0.96 13.98
C LEU A 202 4.63 -0.27 14.22
N TYR A 203 4.43 -1.11 13.20
CA TYR A 203 3.62 -2.32 13.31
C TYR A 203 4.20 -3.30 14.34
N ALA A 204 5.52 -3.54 14.34
CA ALA A 204 6.18 -4.37 15.33
C ALA A 204 5.98 -3.86 16.77
N ALA A 205 6.10 -2.55 16.99
CA ALA A 205 5.88 -1.93 18.30
C ALA A 205 4.42 -2.07 18.78
N LEU A 206 3.46 -2.16 17.86
CA LEU A 206 2.05 -2.35 18.17
C LEU A 206 1.64 -3.82 18.34
N GLY A 207 2.58 -4.77 18.25
CA GLY A 207 2.33 -6.20 18.49
C GLY A 207 1.99 -7.00 17.23
N PHE A 208 2.16 -6.42 16.05
CA PHE A 208 1.97 -7.12 14.77
C PHE A 208 3.07 -8.14 14.51
N SER A 209 2.70 -9.26 13.93
CA SER A 209 3.60 -10.18 13.23
C SER A 209 3.55 -9.93 11.74
N PHE A 210 4.45 -10.56 10.99
CA PHE A 210 4.58 -10.38 9.54
C PHE A 210 4.51 -11.74 8.84
N ARG A 211 3.82 -11.77 7.70
CA ARG A 211 3.67 -12.96 6.86
C ARG A 211 3.63 -12.60 5.37
N ASN A 212 3.58 -13.60 4.51
CA ASN A 212 3.35 -13.47 3.07
C ASN A 212 4.28 -12.46 2.37
N PRO A 213 5.62 -12.54 2.55
CA PRO A 213 6.51 -11.67 1.80
C PRO A 213 6.39 -11.98 0.30
N GLN A 214 6.38 -10.94 -0.54
CA GLN A 214 6.30 -11.04 -1.99
C GLN A 214 7.26 -10.08 -2.66
N ASP A 215 8.17 -10.59 -3.49
CA ASP A 215 8.98 -9.76 -4.37
C ASP A 215 8.13 -9.31 -5.57
N ILE A 216 8.20 -8.02 -5.87
CA ILE A 216 7.47 -7.37 -6.95
C ILE A 216 8.45 -7.04 -8.07
N TYR A 217 8.17 -7.58 -9.23
CA TYR A 217 8.92 -7.30 -10.45
C TYR A 217 8.02 -6.62 -11.47
N HIS A 218 8.59 -5.66 -12.19
CA HIS A 218 7.92 -4.97 -13.28
C HIS A 218 8.64 -5.24 -14.60
N ARG A 219 7.91 -5.02 -15.70
CA ARG A 219 8.44 -5.00 -17.06
C ARG A 219 7.63 -4.02 -17.89
N LEU A 220 8.30 -3.21 -18.70
CA LEU A 220 7.67 -2.38 -19.72
C LEU A 220 7.95 -3.00 -21.09
N VAL A 221 6.89 -3.18 -21.90
CA VAL A 221 6.94 -3.63 -23.32
C VAL A 221 6.33 -2.51 -24.16
N LEU A 222 7.15 -1.88 -25.01
CA LEU A 222 6.77 -0.79 -25.93
C LEU A 222 6.14 -1.33 -27.23
#